data_1cec675ac3b33025542699c9ea9cc991
#
_entry.id   1cec675ac3b33025542699c9ea9cc991
#
_cell.length_a   1.000
_cell.length_b   1.000
_cell.length_c   1.000
_cell.angle_alpha   90.00
_cell.angle_beta   90.00
_cell.angle_gamma   90.00
#
_symmetry.space_group_name_H-M   'P 1'
#
loop_
_entity.id
_entity.type
_entity.pdbx_description
1 polymer ?
#
loop_
_entity_poly.entity_id
_entity_poly.type
_entity_poly.pdbx_seq_one_letter_code
_entity_poly.pdbx_strand_id
1 'polypeptide(L)'
;AAALAPAAQAPVSAPAAQPAAGGGTIEVKVPDIGDYKDVPVIEISVKVGDKVEAEQSLITLESDKATMDVPSPAAGTVKDIRVKVGDAVSEGTLIVVLEGAGGAAAAAPAPALAPAAAAPSPAPAVAPVAAPAAAPATYTADTVGTIGKAAHASPSVRKYARELGVDVNLVGGTGPKNRITQEDVQRYVKGVMTGQAAAPGKAAAAAAPAGGGELNLLPWPKVDFTKFGPVEPKPLSRIKKISGANLHRNWVMIPHVTNNDEADITELEAFRVQMNKEHEKAGVKFTMLAFVIKAVVGALKKFPTFNASLDGDNLVFKQYYHIGFAADTPNGLVVPVIRDADKKGVVDIAREMAELSKAAREGKLKPDQMQGGCFSISSLGGIGGTHFTPIINAPEVAILGLSRGYQKPVWDGKQFVPRLTLPLSLSYDHRVIDGAEAARFNAYLAAVLADFRRVLL
;
A
#
# COMPACT_ATOMS: atom_id res chain seq x y z
N ALA A 1 35.59 -35.47 42.81
CA ALA A 1 36.19 -34.26 43.36
C ALA A 1 35.83 -33.11 42.40
N ALA A 2 34.82 -32.38 42.62
CA ALA A 2 34.58 -31.23 43.46
C ALA A 2 35.35 -29.97 43.03
N ALA A 3 34.61 -28.93 42.59
CA ALA A 3 34.58 -27.57 43.11
C ALA A 3 33.83 -26.68 42.09
N LEU A 4 32.69 -26.29 42.31
CA LEU A 4 32.07 -25.05 42.81
C LEU A 4 32.62 -23.74 42.22
N ALA A 5 31.72 -23.04 41.51
CA ALA A 5 31.78 -21.66 41.09
C ALA A 5 31.54 -20.67 42.23
N PRO A 6 31.82 -19.39 42.09
CA PRO A 6 30.96 -18.39 42.73
C PRO A 6 30.26 -17.43 41.75
N ALA A 7 29.03 -17.10 42.09
CA ALA A 7 28.18 -16.14 41.48
C ALA A 7 28.67 -14.68 41.68
N ALA A 8 28.55 -13.86 40.64
CA ALA A 8 28.75 -12.43 40.73
C ALA A 8 27.37 -11.72 40.84
N GLN A 9 27.28 -10.83 41.78
CA GLN A 9 26.13 -10.02 42.16
C GLN A 9 25.90 -8.88 41.18
N ALA A 10 24.61 -8.60 40.93
CA ALA A 10 24.14 -7.43 40.24
C ALA A 10 24.25 -6.14 41.08
N PRO A 11 24.50 -4.98 40.52
CA PRO A 11 24.45 -3.74 41.24
C PRO A 11 23.04 -3.17 41.33
N VAL A 12 22.77 -2.60 42.48
CA VAL A 12 21.51 -2.01 42.98
C VAL A 12 21.22 -0.70 42.23
N SER A 13 19.99 -0.50 41.81
CA SER A 13 19.48 0.74 41.26
C SER A 13 19.30 1.79 42.37
N ALA A 14 19.71 3.03 42.08
CA ALA A 14 19.45 4.21 42.93
C ALA A 14 18.07 4.79 42.61
N PRO A 15 17.41 5.52 43.57
CA PRO A 15 16.00 5.82 43.51
C PRO A 15 15.65 7.00 42.61
N ALA A 16 14.53 6.87 41.93
CA ALA A 16 13.91 7.92 41.13
C ALA A 16 13.39 9.07 42.05
N ALA A 17 13.73 10.28 41.69
CA ALA A 17 13.18 11.49 42.29
C ALA A 17 11.75 11.73 41.80
N GLN A 18 10.84 11.99 42.73
CA GLN A 18 9.46 12.41 42.48
C GLN A 18 9.41 13.84 41.90
N PRO A 19 8.51 14.12 40.93
CA PRO A 19 8.29 15.50 40.47
C PRO A 19 7.39 16.27 41.44
N ALA A 20 7.83 17.46 41.83
CA ALA A 20 7.06 18.43 42.58
C ALA A 20 6.03 19.11 41.68
N ALA A 21 4.81 19.27 42.19
CA ALA A 21 3.74 20.05 41.56
C ALA A 21 4.00 21.56 41.73
N GLY A 22 3.92 22.28 40.60
CA GLY A 22 3.97 23.73 40.55
C GLY A 22 4.28 24.17 39.14
N GLY A 23 3.55 25.14 38.53
CA GLY A 23 3.76 25.67 37.22
C GLY A 23 5.24 25.88 36.89
N GLY A 24 5.84 24.90 36.27
CA GLY A 24 7.27 24.75 36.17
C GLY A 24 7.71 24.58 34.75
N THR A 25 8.82 25.21 34.47
CA THR A 25 9.56 25.06 33.22
C THR A 25 10.03 23.61 33.08
N ILE A 26 9.66 22.95 32.03
CA ILE A 26 10.06 21.57 31.72
C ILE A 26 11.27 21.65 30.80
N GLU A 27 12.40 21.09 31.23
CA GLU A 27 13.61 20.99 30.41
C GLU A 27 13.56 19.71 29.57
N VAL A 28 13.55 19.87 28.24
CA VAL A 28 13.62 18.76 27.33
C VAL A 28 15.08 18.49 26.93
N LYS A 29 15.56 17.28 27.23
CA LYS A 29 16.91 16.84 26.94
C LYS A 29 16.89 15.74 25.89
N VAL A 30 17.98 15.60 25.16
CA VAL A 30 18.18 14.50 24.21
C VAL A 30 18.05 13.16 24.97
N PRO A 31 17.12 12.26 24.57
CA PRO A 31 17.00 10.93 25.18
C PRO A 31 18.25 10.08 24.87
N ASP A 32 18.31 8.89 25.47
CA ASP A 32 19.34 7.91 25.13
C ASP A 32 19.28 7.55 23.62
N ILE A 33 20.32 7.97 22.91
CA ILE A 33 20.49 7.71 21.47
C ILE A 33 21.50 6.62 21.19
N GLY A 34 21.83 5.80 22.20
CA GLY A 34 22.85 4.75 22.13
C GLY A 34 24.28 5.31 22.13
N ASP A 35 25.23 4.56 21.59
CA ASP A 35 26.69 4.89 21.61
C ASP A 35 27.10 6.07 20.72
N TYR A 36 26.15 6.90 20.25
CA TYR A 36 26.45 8.05 19.37
C TYR A 36 26.79 9.31 20.18
N LYS A 37 27.89 9.96 19.84
CA LYS A 37 28.32 11.25 20.36
C LYS A 37 28.39 12.26 19.22
N ASP A 38 28.09 13.52 19.52
CA ASP A 38 28.21 14.64 18.60
C ASP A 38 27.35 14.49 17.32
N VAL A 39 26.04 14.18 17.51
CA VAL A 39 25.08 14.04 16.40
C VAL A 39 24.59 15.41 15.98
N PRO A 40 24.71 15.82 14.68
CA PRO A 40 24.27 17.12 14.20
C PRO A 40 22.73 17.25 14.17
N VAL A 41 22.22 18.41 14.54
CA VAL A 41 20.81 18.82 14.39
C VAL A 41 20.60 19.26 12.95
N ILE A 42 19.73 18.58 12.20
CA ILE A 42 19.41 18.95 10.81
C ILE A 42 18.19 19.85 10.68
N GLU A 43 17.20 19.67 11.55
CA GLU A 43 15.97 20.44 11.49
C GLU A 43 15.43 20.72 12.89
N ILE A 44 14.83 21.91 13.09
CA ILE A 44 14.10 22.31 14.27
C ILE A 44 12.65 22.54 13.85
N SER A 45 11.75 21.65 14.28
CA SER A 45 10.35 21.62 13.87
C SER A 45 9.46 22.62 14.62
N VAL A 46 9.99 23.30 15.65
CA VAL A 46 9.23 24.21 16.54
C VAL A 46 9.91 25.55 16.67
N LYS A 47 9.12 26.58 17.01
CA LYS A 47 9.59 27.95 17.26
C LYS A 47 9.26 28.40 18.68
N VAL A 48 10.00 29.40 19.18
CA VAL A 48 9.68 30.03 20.48
C VAL A 48 8.29 30.64 20.43
N GLY A 49 7.41 30.21 21.34
CA GLY A 49 6.00 30.61 21.44
C GLY A 49 5.02 29.58 20.87
N ASP A 50 5.47 28.52 20.18
CA ASP A 50 4.62 27.50 19.66
C ASP A 50 4.09 26.58 20.79
N LYS A 51 2.84 26.14 20.64
CA LYS A 51 2.25 25.11 21.52
C LYS A 51 2.59 23.74 20.94
N VAL A 52 3.14 22.88 21.78
CA VAL A 52 3.49 21.50 21.42
C VAL A 52 2.68 20.51 22.25
N GLU A 53 2.32 19.40 21.64
CA GLU A 53 1.64 18.28 22.30
C GLU A 53 2.67 17.24 22.77
N ALA A 54 2.27 16.36 23.69
CA ALA A 54 3.11 15.25 24.11
C ALA A 54 3.38 14.35 22.88
N GLU A 55 4.62 13.84 22.76
CA GLU A 55 5.12 13.03 21.62
C GLU A 55 5.28 13.76 20.27
N GLN A 56 5.02 15.06 20.21
CA GLN A 56 5.29 15.85 19.01
C GLN A 56 6.80 16.02 18.81
N SER A 57 7.30 15.82 17.55
CA SER A 57 8.71 16.02 17.22
C SER A 57 9.13 17.48 17.41
N LEU A 58 10.23 17.70 18.14
CA LEU A 58 10.80 19.00 18.44
C LEU A 58 11.99 19.32 17.53
N ILE A 59 12.91 18.36 17.40
CA ILE A 59 14.11 18.47 16.56
C ILE A 59 14.38 17.15 15.89
N THR A 60 15.04 17.19 14.72
CA THR A 60 15.53 16.02 14.00
C THR A 60 17.05 15.98 14.01
N LEU A 61 17.60 14.85 14.45
CA LEU A 61 19.03 14.56 14.52
C LEU A 61 19.42 13.61 13.37
N GLU A 62 20.61 13.77 12.81
CA GLU A 62 21.13 12.89 11.78
C GLU A 62 22.44 12.22 12.25
N SER A 63 22.43 10.91 12.30
CA SER A 63 23.63 10.11 12.49
C SER A 63 24.06 9.46 11.16
N ASP A 64 25.30 8.97 11.07
CA ASP A 64 25.85 8.30 9.86
C ASP A 64 25.00 7.11 9.34
N LYS A 65 24.01 6.66 10.10
CA LYS A 65 23.17 5.50 9.75
C LYS A 65 21.66 5.71 9.78
N ALA A 66 21.16 6.76 10.46
CA ALA A 66 19.72 7.03 10.56
C ALA A 66 19.44 8.48 11.00
N THR A 67 18.31 9.01 10.56
CA THR A 67 17.66 10.20 11.11
C THR A 67 16.76 9.82 12.26
N MET A 68 16.78 10.59 13.37
CA MET A 68 16.02 10.35 14.58
C MET A 68 15.32 11.64 15.03
N ASP A 69 14.02 11.54 15.30
CA ASP A 69 13.25 12.66 15.85
C ASP A 69 13.23 12.60 17.38
N VAL A 70 13.43 13.74 18.04
CA VAL A 70 13.31 13.86 19.48
C VAL A 70 11.91 14.38 19.83
N PRO A 71 11.04 13.52 20.44
CA PRO A 71 9.68 13.90 20.79
C PRO A 71 9.63 14.73 22.08
N SER A 72 8.57 15.54 22.22
CA SER A 72 8.28 16.26 23.47
C SER A 72 7.80 15.31 24.56
N PRO A 73 8.36 15.37 25.78
CA PRO A 73 7.91 14.52 26.88
C PRO A 73 6.57 14.98 27.50
N ALA A 74 6.10 16.18 27.18
CA ALA A 74 4.85 16.74 27.72
C ALA A 74 4.29 17.83 26.80
N ALA A 75 3.00 18.10 26.92
CA ALA A 75 2.36 19.24 26.28
C ALA A 75 2.72 20.56 26.98
N GLY A 76 3.04 21.58 26.20
CA GLY A 76 3.42 22.88 26.73
C GLY A 76 3.65 23.93 25.64
N THR A 77 4.08 25.13 26.05
CA THR A 77 4.48 26.19 25.13
C THR A 77 6.00 26.31 25.11
N VAL A 78 6.62 26.37 23.93
CA VAL A 78 8.07 26.53 23.80
C VAL A 78 8.50 27.90 24.31
N LYS A 79 9.30 27.93 25.37
CA LYS A 79 9.80 29.15 25.98
C LYS A 79 11.16 29.57 25.38
N ASP A 80 12.05 28.61 25.20
CA ASP A 80 13.41 28.86 24.68
C ASP A 80 13.93 27.62 23.94
N ILE A 81 14.74 27.85 22.90
CA ILE A 81 15.40 26.79 22.12
C ILE A 81 16.92 27.00 22.27
N ARG A 82 17.62 26.01 22.82
CA ARG A 82 19.04 26.10 23.19
C ARG A 82 19.98 25.56 22.11
N VAL A 83 19.46 25.00 21.03
CA VAL A 83 20.24 24.42 19.94
C VAL A 83 19.89 25.07 18.62
N LYS A 84 20.83 25.06 17.67
CA LYS A 84 20.65 25.57 16.30
C LYS A 84 20.87 24.44 15.29
N VAL A 85 20.34 24.64 14.09
CA VAL A 85 20.60 23.74 12.97
C VAL A 85 22.12 23.75 12.68
N GLY A 86 22.71 22.56 12.69
CA GLY A 86 24.15 22.34 12.55
C GLY A 86 24.92 22.14 13.86
N ASP A 87 24.28 22.34 15.03
CA ASP A 87 24.93 22.07 16.31
C ASP A 87 25.03 20.57 16.57
N ALA A 88 26.18 20.13 17.12
CA ALA A 88 26.38 18.75 17.53
C ALA A 88 25.85 18.55 18.97
N VAL A 89 24.94 17.58 19.14
CA VAL A 89 24.34 17.25 20.44
C VAL A 89 24.62 15.82 20.82
N SER A 90 24.75 15.59 22.13
CA SER A 90 24.95 14.27 22.72
C SER A 90 23.82 13.97 23.71
N GLU A 91 23.71 12.73 24.17
CA GLU A 91 22.74 12.31 25.19
C GLU A 91 22.76 13.26 26.40
N GLY A 92 21.56 13.67 26.86
CA GLY A 92 21.38 14.57 27.99
C GLY A 92 21.58 16.05 27.69
N THR A 93 21.92 16.45 26.48
CA THR A 93 22.03 17.87 26.07
C THR A 93 20.66 18.53 26.13
N LEU A 94 20.56 19.71 26.74
CA LEU A 94 19.33 20.49 26.81
C LEU A 94 19.03 21.14 25.47
N ILE A 95 17.85 20.80 24.91
CA ILE A 95 17.43 21.25 23.58
C ILE A 95 16.35 22.32 23.60
N VAL A 96 15.29 22.11 24.38
CA VAL A 96 14.12 22.99 24.42
C VAL A 96 13.65 23.14 25.85
N VAL A 97 13.17 24.34 26.20
CA VAL A 97 12.55 24.64 27.48
C VAL A 97 11.07 24.91 27.23
N LEU A 98 10.20 24.08 27.84
CA LEU A 98 8.75 24.22 27.75
C LEU A 98 8.17 24.83 29.00
N GLU A 99 7.15 25.66 28.88
CA GLU A 99 6.30 26.12 29.97
C GLU A 99 5.01 25.27 30.00
N GLY A 100 4.87 24.43 31.04
CA GLY A 100 3.79 23.44 31.10
C GLY A 100 2.44 24.06 31.52
N ALA A 101 1.39 23.84 30.71
CA ALA A 101 0.01 23.99 31.16
C ALA A 101 -0.39 22.66 31.82
N GLY A 102 -0.59 22.71 33.16
CA GLY A 102 -0.85 21.52 33.97
C GLY A 102 -2.02 20.66 33.50
N GLY A 103 -1.75 19.38 33.27
CA GLY A 103 -2.73 18.34 32.96
C GLY A 103 -2.10 16.97 33.15
N ALA A 104 -2.59 16.23 34.14
CA ALA A 104 -2.05 14.95 34.58
C ALA A 104 -2.15 13.86 33.51
N ALA A 105 -1.04 13.16 33.26
CA ALA A 105 -1.01 11.92 32.51
C ALA A 105 -1.38 10.73 33.42
N ALA A 106 -2.40 9.96 33.01
CA ALA A 106 -2.76 8.71 33.65
C ALA A 106 -1.91 7.56 33.05
N ALA A 107 -1.26 6.82 33.96
CA ALA A 107 -0.46 5.65 33.60
C ALA A 107 -1.36 4.44 33.28
N ALA A 108 -1.02 3.69 32.26
CA ALA A 108 -1.61 2.39 31.94
C ALA A 108 -0.90 1.26 32.69
N PRO A 109 -1.62 0.25 33.22
CA PRO A 109 -0.99 -0.92 33.87
C PRO A 109 -0.70 -2.05 32.91
N ALA A 110 0.42 -2.72 33.15
CA ALA A 110 0.91 -3.90 32.43
C ALA A 110 0.12 -5.19 32.81
N PRO A 111 0.19 -6.25 32.00
CA PRO A 111 -0.72 -7.39 32.08
C PRO A 111 -0.24 -8.48 33.02
N ALA A 112 -1.19 -9.05 33.79
CA ALA A 112 -0.99 -10.26 34.59
C ALA A 112 -1.66 -11.45 33.92
N LEU A 113 -1.00 -12.60 34.05
CA LEU A 113 -1.31 -13.93 33.52
C LEU A 113 -2.64 -14.50 34.02
N ALA A 114 -3.19 -15.38 33.18
CA ALA A 114 -4.43 -16.14 33.36
C ALA A 114 -4.38 -17.18 34.50
N PRO A 115 -5.55 -17.74 34.93
CA PRO A 115 -5.94 -19.05 34.40
C PRO A 115 -7.46 -19.29 34.13
N ALA A 116 -7.62 -20.18 33.24
CA ALA A 116 -8.67 -21.10 32.76
C ALA A 116 -10.09 -21.14 33.34
N ALA A 117 -11.01 -21.26 32.36
CA ALA A 117 -12.19 -22.13 32.20
C ALA A 117 -13.46 -21.89 33.02
N ALA A 118 -14.54 -21.57 32.30
CA ALA A 118 -15.84 -22.32 32.31
C ALA A 118 -16.83 -21.69 31.31
N ALA A 119 -17.39 -22.51 30.42
CA ALA A 119 -18.57 -22.28 29.58
C ALA A 119 -19.81 -22.88 30.25
N PRO A 120 -21.02 -22.90 29.64
CA PRO A 120 -21.79 -21.87 28.92
C PRO A 120 -23.26 -21.74 29.46
N SER A 121 -24.05 -20.81 28.93
CA SER A 121 -25.48 -20.99 28.57
C SER A 121 -26.30 -19.70 28.61
N PRO A 122 -27.55 -19.63 28.09
CA PRO A 122 -27.87 -19.23 26.73
C PRO A 122 -28.72 -17.94 26.65
N ALA A 123 -28.99 -17.54 25.42
CA ALA A 123 -29.76 -16.35 25.02
C ALA A 123 -31.22 -16.30 25.54
N PRO A 124 -31.84 -15.09 25.48
CA PRO A 124 -33.10 -15.03 24.78
C PRO A 124 -33.20 -13.98 23.70
N ALA A 125 -33.94 -14.35 22.67
CA ALA A 125 -34.35 -13.54 21.54
C ALA A 125 -35.29 -12.38 21.93
N VAL A 126 -35.15 -11.23 21.28
CA VAL A 126 -36.22 -10.23 21.22
C VAL A 126 -36.32 -9.67 19.79
N ALA A 127 -37.55 -9.58 19.35
CA ALA A 127 -38.07 -9.24 18.03
C ALA A 127 -37.87 -7.76 17.59
N PRO A 128 -38.22 -7.42 16.34
CA PRO A 128 -37.75 -6.24 15.62
C PRO A 128 -38.53 -4.97 15.98
N VAL A 129 -37.86 -3.85 16.06
CA VAL A 129 -38.45 -2.51 16.18
C VAL A 129 -38.16 -1.69 14.93
N ALA A 130 -39.22 -1.06 14.45
CA ALA A 130 -39.33 -0.28 13.23
C ALA A 130 -38.35 0.87 13.10
N ALA A 131 -38.04 1.20 11.85
CA ALA A 131 -37.27 2.37 11.43
C ALA A 131 -37.99 3.70 11.76
N PRO A 132 -37.28 4.75 12.16
CA PRO A 132 -37.80 6.11 12.11
C PRO A 132 -37.34 6.81 10.82
N ALA A 133 -38.31 7.62 10.33
CA ALA A 133 -38.24 8.43 9.14
C ALA A 133 -37.07 9.43 9.14
N ALA A 134 -36.64 9.75 7.93
CA ALA A 134 -35.64 10.77 7.63
C ALA A 134 -36.07 12.15 8.11
N ALA A 135 -35.21 12.83 8.86
CA ALA A 135 -35.30 14.24 9.17
C ALA A 135 -34.49 15.05 8.14
N PRO A 136 -34.93 16.27 7.78
CA PRO A 136 -34.32 17.04 6.70
C PRO A 136 -32.94 17.60 7.12
N ALA A 137 -32.02 17.56 6.17
CA ALA A 137 -30.69 18.12 6.32
C ALA A 137 -30.73 19.63 6.57
N THR A 138 -30.24 20.06 7.73
CA THR A 138 -29.90 21.44 8.02
C THR A 138 -28.58 21.79 7.37
N TYR A 139 -28.63 22.70 6.41
CA TYR A 139 -27.44 23.34 5.85
C TYR A 139 -26.85 24.28 6.89
N THR A 140 -25.69 23.96 7.44
CA THR A 140 -24.85 24.90 8.15
C THR A 140 -24.07 25.73 7.15
N ALA A 141 -24.34 27.04 7.14
CA ALA A 141 -23.53 28.02 6.44
C ALA A 141 -22.25 28.26 7.26
N ASP A 142 -21.10 27.84 6.72
CA ASP A 142 -19.81 28.43 7.05
C ASP A 142 -18.82 28.11 5.92
N THR A 143 -18.74 29.08 4.99
CA THR A 143 -17.55 29.21 4.16
C THR A 143 -17.26 30.72 4.09
N VAL A 144 -16.42 31.20 4.98
CA VAL A 144 -15.84 32.54 4.90
C VAL A 144 -14.86 32.54 3.74
N GLY A 145 -15.36 32.88 2.57
CA GLY A 145 -14.55 33.22 1.39
C GLY A 145 -14.10 34.67 1.48
N THR A 146 -12.82 34.87 1.26
CA THR A 146 -12.06 36.10 0.98
C THR A 146 -12.89 37.37 0.72
N ILE A 147 -12.58 38.42 1.49
CA ILE A 147 -13.10 39.79 1.35
C ILE A 147 -12.72 40.38 -0.02
N GLY A 148 -13.51 40.11 -1.04
CA GLY A 148 -13.56 40.85 -2.28
C GLY A 148 -14.74 41.83 -2.22
N LYS A 149 -14.62 43.00 -2.87
CA LYS A 149 -15.60 44.08 -2.88
C LYS A 149 -17.03 43.60 -2.94
N ALA A 150 -17.84 43.93 -1.93
CA ALA A 150 -19.24 43.51 -1.84
C ALA A 150 -20.01 43.90 -3.12
N ALA A 151 -20.62 42.92 -3.79
CA ALA A 151 -21.38 43.12 -5.00
C ALA A 151 -22.49 44.15 -4.77
N HIS A 152 -22.57 45.18 -5.60
CA HIS A 152 -23.56 46.26 -5.45
C HIS A 152 -24.90 45.87 -6.11
N ALA A 153 -25.76 45.18 -5.35
CA ALA A 153 -27.07 44.71 -5.78
C ALA A 153 -28.15 45.08 -4.78
N SER A 154 -29.39 45.34 -5.26
CA SER A 154 -30.54 45.58 -4.40
C SER A 154 -30.99 44.29 -3.69
N PRO A 155 -31.73 44.41 -2.56
CA PRO A 155 -32.25 43.23 -1.84
C PRO A 155 -33.13 42.31 -2.73
N SER A 156 -33.93 42.90 -3.65
CA SER A 156 -34.77 42.15 -4.61
C SER A 156 -33.90 41.34 -5.61
N VAL A 157 -32.86 41.92 -6.14
CA VAL A 157 -31.93 41.24 -7.05
C VAL A 157 -31.15 40.12 -6.33
N ARG A 158 -30.75 40.34 -5.09
CA ARG A 158 -30.13 39.31 -4.27
C ARG A 158 -31.08 38.13 -3.97
N LYS A 159 -32.36 38.42 -3.74
CA LYS A 159 -33.41 37.40 -3.57
C LYS A 159 -33.56 36.59 -4.86
N TYR A 160 -33.68 37.28 -5.99
CA TYR A 160 -33.88 36.66 -7.30
C TYR A 160 -32.67 35.79 -7.72
N ALA A 161 -31.44 36.26 -7.47
CA ALA A 161 -30.25 35.48 -7.72
C ALA A 161 -30.20 34.19 -6.87
N ARG A 162 -30.60 34.25 -5.59
CA ARG A 162 -30.69 33.06 -4.73
C ARG A 162 -31.74 32.06 -5.20
N GLU A 163 -32.89 32.53 -5.70
CA GLU A 163 -33.92 31.65 -6.27
C GLU A 163 -33.43 30.91 -7.51
N LEU A 164 -32.50 31.51 -8.28
CA LEU A 164 -31.86 30.90 -9.45
C LEU A 164 -30.57 30.17 -9.14
N GLY A 165 -30.13 30.09 -7.84
CA GLY A 165 -28.91 29.45 -7.45
C GLY A 165 -27.62 30.18 -7.91
N VAL A 166 -27.71 31.50 -8.16
CA VAL A 166 -26.58 32.30 -8.68
C VAL A 166 -25.94 33.12 -7.57
N ASP A 167 -24.63 33.01 -7.44
CA ASP A 167 -23.85 33.92 -6.58
C ASP A 167 -23.74 35.29 -7.23
N VAL A 168 -24.33 36.32 -6.58
CA VAL A 168 -24.32 37.69 -7.03
C VAL A 168 -22.92 38.28 -7.25
N ASN A 169 -21.92 37.77 -6.55
CA ASN A 169 -20.52 38.22 -6.68
C ASN A 169 -19.90 37.83 -8.03
N LEU A 170 -20.48 36.88 -8.74
CA LEU A 170 -20.03 36.41 -10.05
C LEU A 170 -20.70 37.14 -11.22
N VAL A 171 -21.69 38.01 -10.93
CA VAL A 171 -22.45 38.72 -11.94
C VAL A 171 -21.91 40.13 -12.13
N GLY A 172 -21.50 40.48 -13.35
CA GLY A 172 -21.11 41.85 -13.70
C GLY A 172 -22.36 42.77 -13.76
N GLY A 173 -22.33 43.89 -12.98
CA GLY A 173 -23.39 44.87 -12.99
C GLY A 173 -23.33 45.85 -14.16
N THR A 174 -24.40 46.07 -14.89
CA THR A 174 -24.50 47.09 -15.98
C THR A 174 -25.35 48.29 -15.57
N GLY A 175 -25.97 48.30 -14.39
CA GLY A 175 -26.72 49.45 -13.90
C GLY A 175 -25.88 50.60 -13.42
N PRO A 176 -26.51 51.77 -13.05
CA PRO A 176 -25.79 52.96 -12.58
C PRO A 176 -24.84 52.64 -11.41
N LYS A 177 -23.60 53.13 -11.50
CA LYS A 177 -22.52 52.86 -10.56
C LYS A 177 -22.17 51.34 -10.44
N ASN A 178 -22.20 50.62 -11.55
CA ASN A 178 -21.95 49.20 -11.65
C ASN A 178 -22.87 48.34 -10.73
N ARG A 179 -24.11 48.81 -10.55
CA ARG A 179 -25.13 48.08 -9.80
C ARG A 179 -25.61 46.88 -10.62
N ILE A 180 -25.71 45.72 -9.99
CA ILE A 180 -26.27 44.50 -10.61
C ILE A 180 -27.76 44.62 -10.70
N THR A 181 -28.32 44.44 -11.90
CA THR A 181 -29.74 44.43 -12.20
C THR A 181 -30.28 43.01 -12.31
N GLN A 182 -31.60 42.86 -12.35
CA GLN A 182 -32.22 41.54 -12.56
C GLN A 182 -31.87 40.96 -13.95
N GLU A 183 -31.75 41.82 -14.94
CA GLU A 183 -31.36 41.46 -16.31
C GLU A 183 -29.92 40.93 -16.40
N ASP A 184 -29.02 41.43 -15.56
CA ASP A 184 -27.66 40.94 -15.49
C ASP A 184 -27.60 39.51 -14.96
N VAL A 185 -28.40 39.20 -13.92
CA VAL A 185 -28.54 37.85 -13.40
C VAL A 185 -29.12 36.91 -14.46
N GLN A 186 -30.15 37.34 -15.20
CA GLN A 186 -30.72 36.54 -16.28
C GLN A 186 -29.73 36.29 -17.42
N ARG A 187 -28.98 37.34 -17.81
CA ARG A 187 -27.92 37.22 -18.85
C ARG A 187 -26.84 36.25 -18.42
N TYR A 188 -26.44 36.31 -17.16
CA TYR A 188 -25.46 35.38 -16.59
C TYR A 188 -25.97 33.93 -16.64
N VAL A 189 -27.20 33.67 -16.18
CA VAL A 189 -27.84 32.34 -16.25
C VAL A 189 -27.90 31.82 -17.68
N LYS A 190 -28.37 32.67 -18.61
CA LYS A 190 -28.44 32.32 -20.04
C LYS A 190 -27.04 32.00 -20.60
N GLY A 191 -26.01 32.78 -20.23
CA GLY A 191 -24.64 32.55 -20.65
C GLY A 191 -24.07 31.23 -20.11
N VAL A 192 -24.39 30.86 -18.87
CA VAL A 192 -24.02 29.57 -18.30
C VAL A 192 -24.75 28.42 -19.00
N MET A 193 -26.03 28.54 -19.26
CA MET A 193 -26.82 27.51 -19.94
C MET A 193 -26.45 27.33 -21.42
N THR A 194 -25.98 28.38 -22.09
CA THR A 194 -25.49 28.33 -23.48
C THR A 194 -24.00 28.01 -23.59
N GLY A 195 -23.30 27.78 -22.48
CA GLY A 195 -21.87 27.46 -22.45
C GLY A 195 -20.95 28.66 -22.75
N GLN A 196 -21.50 29.88 -22.82
CA GLN A 196 -20.74 31.13 -23.06
C GLN A 196 -20.18 31.78 -21.78
N ALA A 197 -20.65 31.35 -20.60
CA ALA A 197 -20.13 31.71 -19.29
C ALA A 197 -19.84 30.45 -18.50
N ALA A 198 -18.67 30.38 -17.84
CA ALA A 198 -18.33 29.26 -16.98
C ALA A 198 -19.29 29.21 -15.77
N ALA A 199 -19.93 28.07 -15.54
CA ALA A 199 -20.69 27.84 -14.31
C ALA A 199 -19.76 27.99 -13.09
N PRO A 200 -20.24 28.58 -11.97
CA PRO A 200 -19.46 28.65 -10.73
C PRO A 200 -19.17 27.22 -10.25
N GLY A 201 -17.91 26.86 -10.21
CA GLY A 201 -17.42 25.52 -9.89
C GLY A 201 -16.47 24.92 -10.93
N LYS A 202 -16.37 25.52 -12.12
CA LYS A 202 -15.34 25.21 -13.09
C LYS A 202 -14.47 26.45 -13.35
N ALA A 203 -13.86 27.01 -12.28
CA ALA A 203 -12.57 27.67 -12.48
C ALA A 203 -11.73 26.62 -13.20
N ALA A 204 -11.17 27.01 -14.37
CA ALA A 204 -10.18 26.20 -15.04
C ALA A 204 -9.14 25.84 -13.98
N ALA A 205 -9.25 24.64 -13.45
CA ALA A 205 -8.14 24.00 -12.83
C ALA A 205 -7.07 24.04 -13.93
N ALA A 206 -6.07 24.89 -13.77
CA ALA A 206 -4.78 24.66 -14.36
C ALA A 206 -4.58 23.16 -14.14
N ALA A 207 -4.42 22.41 -15.24
CA ALA A 207 -4.40 20.96 -15.22
C ALA A 207 -3.59 20.50 -14.01
N ALA A 208 -4.33 20.19 -12.92
CA ALA A 208 -3.76 19.44 -11.84
C ALA A 208 -3.26 18.18 -12.51
N PRO A 209 -2.02 17.77 -12.31
CA PRO A 209 -1.56 16.50 -12.84
C PRO A 209 -2.57 15.48 -12.34
N ALA A 210 -3.21 14.78 -13.29
CA ALA A 210 -4.06 13.64 -13.01
C ALA A 210 -3.20 12.60 -12.30
N GLY A 211 -3.20 12.64 -10.99
CA GLY A 211 -2.42 11.78 -10.14
C GLY A 211 -3.19 11.53 -8.87
N GLY A 212 -3.57 10.31 -8.71
CA GLY A 212 -4.16 9.63 -7.58
C GLY A 212 -4.22 10.37 -6.25
N GLY A 213 -5.32 10.17 -5.56
CA GLY A 213 -5.75 10.82 -4.34
C GLY A 213 -4.64 11.11 -3.31
N GLU A 214 -4.79 12.16 -2.63
CA GLU A 214 -4.19 12.65 -1.36
C GLU A 214 -2.72 12.29 -0.99
N LEU A 215 -2.00 11.51 -1.78
CA LEU A 215 -0.57 11.26 -1.58
C LEU A 215 0.21 12.44 -2.15
N ASN A 216 0.73 13.27 -1.27
CA ASN A 216 1.55 14.42 -1.59
C ASN A 216 2.99 13.97 -1.95
N LEU A 217 3.12 13.29 -3.09
CA LEU A 217 4.41 12.79 -3.56
C LEU A 217 5.25 13.94 -4.12
N LEU A 218 6.53 13.95 -3.79
CA LEU A 218 7.48 14.87 -4.41
C LEU A 218 7.49 14.70 -5.94
N PRO A 219 7.53 15.79 -6.70
CA PRO A 219 7.56 15.70 -8.15
C PRO A 219 8.85 15.03 -8.62
N TRP A 220 8.75 14.28 -9.72
CA TRP A 220 9.92 13.65 -10.32
C TRP A 220 10.99 14.69 -10.68
N PRO A 221 12.28 14.48 -10.31
CA PRO A 221 13.34 15.46 -10.58
C PRO A 221 13.53 15.65 -12.09
N LYS A 222 13.59 16.93 -12.52
CA LYS A 222 13.89 17.31 -13.91
C LYS A 222 15.38 17.60 -14.01
N VAL A 223 16.14 16.65 -14.55
CA VAL A 223 17.60 16.77 -14.73
C VAL A 223 17.92 16.89 -16.21
N ASP A 224 18.78 17.86 -16.54
CA ASP A 224 19.37 17.99 -17.88
C ASP A 224 20.60 17.08 -17.97
N PHE A 225 20.40 15.91 -18.52
CA PHE A 225 21.45 14.88 -18.63
C PHE A 225 22.57 15.27 -19.62
N THR A 226 22.33 16.21 -20.54
CA THR A 226 23.36 16.65 -21.52
C THR A 226 24.55 17.30 -20.84
N LYS A 227 24.37 17.80 -19.60
CA LYS A 227 25.46 18.38 -18.79
C LYS A 227 26.49 17.35 -18.34
N PHE A 228 26.16 16.06 -18.36
CA PHE A 228 27.03 15.00 -17.87
C PHE A 228 27.68 14.18 -18.98
N GLY A 229 27.17 14.31 -20.22
CA GLY A 229 27.72 13.61 -21.37
C GLY A 229 26.73 13.46 -22.52
N PRO A 230 27.11 12.80 -23.60
CA PRO A 230 26.23 12.55 -24.73
C PRO A 230 25.01 11.70 -24.32
N VAL A 231 23.82 12.05 -24.77
CA VAL A 231 22.57 11.35 -24.48
C VAL A 231 21.81 11.02 -25.75
N GLU A 232 21.16 9.86 -25.78
CA GLU A 232 20.28 9.43 -26.86
C GLU A 232 18.87 9.21 -26.31
N PRO A 233 17.92 10.15 -26.50
CA PRO A 233 16.53 9.97 -26.03
C PRO A 233 15.79 8.98 -26.95
N LYS A 234 15.23 7.89 -26.36
CA LYS A 234 14.37 6.91 -27.05
C LYS A 234 12.97 6.93 -26.43
N PRO A 235 11.91 7.07 -27.24
CA PRO A 235 10.55 7.04 -26.73
C PRO A 235 10.19 5.64 -26.21
N LEU A 236 9.48 5.58 -25.07
CA LEU A 236 8.93 4.33 -24.55
C LEU A 236 7.85 3.78 -25.51
N SER A 237 7.79 2.46 -25.67
CA SER A 237 6.71 1.79 -26.37
C SER A 237 5.36 2.06 -25.70
N ARG A 238 4.25 1.93 -26.46
CA ARG A 238 2.89 2.12 -25.90
C ARG A 238 2.62 1.20 -24.71
N ILE A 239 3.05 -0.07 -24.81
CA ILE A 239 2.88 -1.06 -23.72
C ILE A 239 3.65 -0.61 -22.50
N LYS A 240 4.92 -0.18 -22.60
CA LYS A 240 5.72 0.30 -21.48
C LYS A 240 5.12 1.55 -20.81
N LYS A 241 4.50 2.45 -21.57
CA LYS A 241 3.81 3.62 -21.00
C LYS A 241 2.60 3.23 -20.17
N ILE A 242 1.75 2.31 -20.69
CA ILE A 242 0.54 1.85 -20.00
C ILE A 242 0.90 1.00 -18.78
N SER A 243 1.79 0.02 -18.94
CA SER A 243 2.21 -0.85 -17.84
C SER A 243 2.94 -0.07 -16.74
N GLY A 244 3.77 0.91 -17.10
CA GLY A 244 4.47 1.75 -16.13
C GLY A 244 3.52 2.52 -15.22
N ALA A 245 2.47 3.14 -15.78
CA ALA A 245 1.46 3.84 -15.01
C ALA A 245 0.68 2.89 -14.07
N ASN A 246 0.31 1.70 -14.56
CA ASN A 246 -0.38 0.69 -13.75
C ASN A 246 0.51 0.13 -12.62
N LEU A 247 1.76 -0.20 -12.93
CA LEU A 247 2.71 -0.71 -11.93
C LEU A 247 3.02 0.33 -10.86
N HIS A 248 3.20 1.60 -11.24
CA HIS A 248 3.40 2.68 -10.28
C HIS A 248 2.20 2.82 -9.34
N ARG A 249 0.97 2.87 -9.88
CA ARG A 249 -0.25 2.90 -9.07
C ARG A 249 -0.32 1.70 -8.12
N ASN A 250 -0.12 0.47 -8.62
CA ASN A 250 -0.22 -0.75 -7.82
C ASN A 250 0.82 -0.75 -6.70
N TRP A 251 2.05 -0.33 -6.98
CA TRP A 251 3.12 -0.26 -5.97
C TRP A 251 2.81 0.73 -4.85
N VAL A 252 2.28 1.90 -5.19
CA VAL A 252 1.96 2.95 -4.21
C VAL A 252 0.71 2.63 -3.40
N MET A 253 -0.33 2.06 -4.04
CA MET A 253 -1.63 1.87 -3.40
C MET A 253 -1.78 0.55 -2.64
N ILE A 254 -0.95 -0.45 -2.93
CA ILE A 254 -1.03 -1.78 -2.32
C ILE A 254 0.14 -1.96 -1.37
N PRO A 255 -0.08 -2.15 -0.06
CA PRO A 255 1.00 -2.51 0.87
C PRO A 255 1.45 -3.96 0.60
N HIS A 256 2.47 -4.09 -0.27
CA HIS A 256 3.02 -5.39 -0.66
C HIS A 256 3.83 -5.99 0.46
N VAL A 257 3.57 -7.27 0.76
CA VAL A 257 4.48 -8.12 1.52
C VAL A 257 4.78 -9.35 0.68
N THR A 258 6.02 -9.84 0.73
CA THR A 258 6.44 -11.04 0.00
C THR A 258 6.89 -12.12 0.96
N ASN A 259 6.27 -13.29 0.88
CA ASN A 259 6.66 -14.50 1.57
C ASN A 259 7.37 -15.42 0.58
N ASN A 260 8.61 -15.83 0.91
CA ASN A 260 9.40 -16.74 0.09
C ASN A 260 9.38 -18.13 0.70
N ASP A 261 9.25 -19.15 -0.14
CA ASP A 261 9.28 -20.56 0.22
C ASP A 261 9.92 -21.38 -0.90
N GLU A 262 10.08 -22.67 -0.70
CA GLU A 262 10.70 -23.57 -1.64
C GLU A 262 9.90 -24.87 -1.76
N ALA A 263 9.67 -25.29 -2.99
CA ALA A 263 9.02 -26.58 -3.27
C ALA A 263 10.01 -27.61 -3.85
N ASP A 264 10.05 -28.79 -3.29
CA ASP A 264 10.76 -29.92 -3.90
C ASP A 264 9.94 -30.42 -5.10
N ILE A 265 10.46 -30.22 -6.30
CA ILE A 265 9.81 -30.63 -7.54
C ILE A 265 10.51 -31.80 -8.24
N THR A 266 11.34 -32.56 -7.54
CA THR A 266 12.16 -33.63 -8.13
C THR A 266 11.30 -34.66 -8.86
N GLU A 267 10.27 -35.17 -8.20
CA GLU A 267 9.36 -36.15 -8.77
C GLU A 267 8.45 -35.53 -9.85
N LEU A 268 8.01 -34.30 -9.64
CA LEU A 268 7.17 -33.57 -10.61
C LEU A 268 7.93 -33.26 -11.90
N GLU A 269 9.24 -32.94 -11.82
CA GLU A 269 10.07 -32.72 -13.00
C GLU A 269 10.28 -34.01 -13.76
N ALA A 270 10.55 -35.14 -13.07
CA ALA A 270 10.64 -36.45 -13.69
C ALA A 270 9.35 -36.81 -14.44
N PHE A 271 8.19 -36.58 -13.81
CA PHE A 271 6.88 -36.77 -14.41
C PHE A 271 6.68 -35.85 -15.63
N ARG A 272 7.02 -34.56 -15.53
CA ARG A 272 6.93 -33.63 -16.65
C ARG A 272 7.76 -34.09 -17.86
N VAL A 273 8.98 -34.58 -17.64
CA VAL A 273 9.84 -35.10 -18.71
C VAL A 273 9.22 -36.33 -19.35
N GLN A 274 8.65 -37.24 -18.54
CA GLN A 274 7.93 -38.40 -19.04
C GLN A 274 6.74 -37.98 -19.91
N MET A 275 5.87 -37.10 -19.43
CA MET A 275 4.71 -36.59 -20.17
C MET A 275 5.10 -35.93 -21.50
N ASN A 276 6.24 -35.21 -21.55
CA ASN A 276 6.73 -34.64 -22.80
C ASN A 276 7.12 -35.72 -23.83
N LYS A 277 7.69 -36.85 -23.40
CA LYS A 277 8.01 -37.97 -24.30
C LYS A 277 6.73 -38.64 -24.83
N GLU A 278 5.76 -38.89 -23.96
CA GLU A 278 4.50 -39.54 -24.31
C GLU A 278 3.67 -38.71 -25.31
N HIS A 279 3.67 -37.38 -25.13
CA HIS A 279 2.88 -36.47 -25.95
C HIS A 279 3.66 -35.77 -27.09
N GLU A 280 4.89 -36.19 -27.35
CA GLU A 280 5.73 -35.60 -28.41
C GLU A 280 5.04 -35.62 -29.78
N LYS A 281 4.45 -36.76 -30.15
CA LYS A 281 3.71 -36.94 -31.42
C LYS A 281 2.43 -36.08 -31.48
N ALA A 282 1.85 -35.73 -30.35
CA ALA A 282 0.69 -34.86 -30.24
C ALA A 282 1.04 -33.37 -30.27
N GLY A 283 2.33 -33.04 -30.32
CA GLY A 283 2.83 -31.65 -30.33
C GLY A 283 2.54 -30.84 -29.05
N VAL A 284 2.21 -31.51 -27.95
CA VAL A 284 1.96 -30.84 -26.64
C VAL A 284 3.24 -30.78 -25.86
N LYS A 285 3.64 -29.58 -25.48
CA LYS A 285 4.82 -29.32 -24.64
C LYS A 285 4.42 -28.90 -23.23
N PHE A 286 4.68 -29.75 -22.27
CA PHE A 286 4.46 -29.45 -20.84
C PHE A 286 5.62 -28.65 -20.28
N THR A 287 5.32 -27.48 -19.74
CA THR A 287 6.24 -26.69 -18.93
C THR A 287 5.91 -26.88 -17.46
N MET A 288 6.86 -26.60 -16.56
CA MET A 288 6.60 -26.61 -15.11
C MET A 288 5.45 -25.66 -14.76
N LEU A 289 5.34 -24.53 -15.43
CA LEU A 289 4.28 -23.53 -15.20
C LEU A 289 2.87 -24.12 -15.37
N ALA A 290 2.64 -25.06 -16.32
CA ALA A 290 1.33 -25.66 -16.50
C ALA A 290 0.90 -26.48 -15.25
N PHE A 291 1.84 -27.17 -14.62
CA PHE A 291 1.60 -27.89 -13.37
C PHE A 291 1.37 -26.92 -12.20
N VAL A 292 2.17 -25.85 -12.10
CA VAL A 292 2.00 -24.82 -11.08
C VAL A 292 0.63 -24.14 -11.20
N ILE A 293 0.16 -23.81 -12.41
CA ILE A 293 -1.18 -23.24 -12.61
C ILE A 293 -2.25 -24.18 -12.01
N LYS A 294 -2.16 -25.49 -12.26
CA LYS A 294 -3.13 -26.44 -11.72
C LYS A 294 -3.03 -26.58 -10.20
N ALA A 295 -1.81 -26.56 -9.63
CA ALA A 295 -1.58 -26.56 -8.19
C ALA A 295 -2.13 -25.29 -7.51
N VAL A 296 -1.92 -24.12 -8.13
CA VAL A 296 -2.45 -22.83 -7.65
C VAL A 296 -3.97 -22.84 -7.62
N VAL A 297 -4.66 -23.41 -8.61
CA VAL A 297 -6.12 -23.56 -8.57
C VAL A 297 -6.57 -24.37 -7.32
N GLY A 298 -5.87 -25.44 -6.98
CA GLY A 298 -6.14 -26.19 -5.74
C GLY A 298 -5.92 -25.34 -4.49
N ALA A 299 -4.84 -24.55 -4.47
CA ALA A 299 -4.55 -23.62 -3.37
C ALA A 299 -5.62 -22.53 -3.22
N LEU A 300 -6.07 -21.93 -4.35
CA LEU A 300 -7.13 -20.90 -4.33
C LEU A 300 -8.49 -21.44 -3.85
N LYS A 301 -8.80 -22.69 -4.13
CA LYS A 301 -10.01 -23.34 -3.59
C LYS A 301 -9.93 -23.52 -2.08
N LYS A 302 -8.74 -23.85 -1.56
CA LYS A 302 -8.52 -24.03 -0.13
C LYS A 302 -8.38 -22.71 0.64
N PHE A 303 -7.87 -21.69 0.00
CA PHE A 303 -7.65 -20.34 0.55
C PHE A 303 -8.38 -19.30 -0.29
N PRO A 304 -9.70 -19.16 -0.16
CA PRO A 304 -10.51 -18.33 -1.05
C PRO A 304 -10.18 -16.84 -0.96
N THR A 305 -9.56 -16.37 0.12
CA THR A 305 -9.09 -14.98 0.28
C THR A 305 -8.13 -14.59 -0.84
N PHE A 306 -7.30 -15.52 -1.35
CA PHE A 306 -6.42 -15.27 -2.48
C PHE A 306 -7.15 -15.19 -3.82
N ASN A 307 -8.40 -15.65 -3.89
CA ASN A 307 -9.25 -15.57 -5.08
C ASN A 307 -10.28 -14.44 -4.97
N ALA A 308 -9.87 -13.32 -4.39
CA ALA A 308 -10.73 -12.18 -4.12
C ALA A 308 -10.21 -10.89 -4.78
N SER A 309 -10.97 -9.83 -4.66
CA SER A 309 -10.58 -8.45 -4.99
C SER A 309 -11.16 -7.49 -3.97
N LEU A 310 -10.41 -6.46 -3.63
CA LEU A 310 -10.89 -5.37 -2.78
C LEU A 310 -11.66 -4.36 -3.61
N ASP A 311 -12.91 -4.03 -3.19
CA ASP A 311 -13.77 -3.03 -3.81
C ASP A 311 -14.35 -2.11 -2.72
N GLY A 312 -13.71 -0.95 -2.53
CA GLY A 312 -13.96 -0.09 -1.38
C GLY A 312 -13.74 -0.85 -0.08
N ASP A 313 -14.76 -0.90 0.76
CA ASP A 313 -14.74 -1.63 2.04
C ASP A 313 -15.18 -3.10 1.92
N ASN A 314 -15.42 -3.59 0.69
CA ASN A 314 -15.89 -4.95 0.46
C ASN A 314 -14.79 -5.84 -0.13
N LEU A 315 -14.72 -7.07 0.33
CA LEU A 315 -13.93 -8.13 -0.27
C LEU A 315 -14.84 -8.99 -1.17
N VAL A 316 -14.57 -8.95 -2.48
CA VAL A 316 -15.34 -9.67 -3.49
C VAL A 316 -14.69 -11.02 -3.76
N PHE A 317 -15.27 -12.12 -3.27
CA PHE A 317 -14.84 -13.49 -3.53
C PHE A 317 -15.30 -13.96 -4.89
N LYS A 318 -14.36 -14.36 -5.75
CA LYS A 318 -14.65 -14.85 -7.10
C LYS A 318 -15.00 -16.33 -7.09
N GLN A 319 -16.08 -16.70 -7.78
CA GLN A 319 -16.52 -18.09 -7.92
C GLN A 319 -16.01 -18.73 -9.23
N TYR A 320 -14.95 -18.15 -9.81
CA TYR A 320 -14.28 -18.62 -11.02
C TYR A 320 -12.77 -18.54 -10.82
N TYR A 321 -12.02 -19.35 -11.55
CA TYR A 321 -10.57 -19.50 -11.39
C TYR A 321 -9.88 -19.23 -12.72
N HIS A 322 -9.55 -17.97 -12.97
CA HIS A 322 -8.87 -17.48 -14.16
C HIS A 322 -7.45 -17.08 -13.79
N ILE A 323 -6.46 -17.78 -14.36
CA ILE A 323 -5.07 -17.60 -13.96
C ILE A 323 -4.32 -16.83 -15.03
N GLY A 324 -3.82 -15.63 -14.66
CA GLY A 324 -2.91 -14.86 -15.46
C GLY A 324 -1.49 -15.43 -15.41
N PHE A 325 -0.78 -15.38 -16.52
CA PHE A 325 0.65 -15.70 -16.52
C PHE A 325 1.45 -14.68 -17.30
N ALA A 326 2.60 -14.28 -16.76
CA ALA A 326 3.46 -13.30 -17.41
C ALA A 326 4.13 -13.89 -18.65
N ALA A 327 3.98 -13.20 -19.79
CA ALA A 327 4.62 -13.55 -21.05
C ALA A 327 5.47 -12.37 -21.52
N ASP A 328 6.76 -12.62 -21.71
CA ASP A 328 7.70 -11.65 -22.26
C ASP A 328 7.54 -11.55 -23.78
N THR A 329 7.53 -10.30 -24.28
CA THR A 329 7.41 -10.00 -25.71
C THR A 329 8.40 -8.91 -26.11
N PRO A 330 8.76 -8.80 -27.40
CA PRO A 330 9.64 -7.72 -27.87
C PRO A 330 9.16 -6.30 -27.51
N ASN A 331 7.85 -6.12 -27.33
CA ASN A 331 7.23 -4.83 -27.05
C ASN A 331 7.05 -4.55 -25.54
N GLY A 332 7.27 -5.53 -24.68
CA GLY A 332 7.11 -5.48 -23.23
C GLY A 332 6.36 -6.69 -22.68
N LEU A 333 6.20 -6.71 -21.35
CA LEU A 333 5.51 -7.78 -20.62
C LEU A 333 3.99 -7.66 -20.78
N VAL A 334 3.33 -8.78 -21.06
CA VAL A 334 1.87 -8.90 -21.08
C VAL A 334 1.44 -10.08 -20.20
N VAL A 335 0.19 -10.06 -19.73
CA VAL A 335 -0.36 -11.09 -18.84
C VAL A 335 -1.61 -11.71 -19.49
N PRO A 336 -1.47 -12.71 -20.37
CA PRO A 336 -2.60 -13.46 -20.85
C PRO A 336 -3.24 -14.30 -19.74
N VAL A 337 -4.53 -14.58 -19.86
CA VAL A 337 -5.36 -15.23 -18.84
C VAL A 337 -5.92 -16.55 -19.34
N ILE A 338 -5.60 -17.64 -18.64
CA ILE A 338 -6.23 -18.94 -18.82
C ILE A 338 -7.53 -18.94 -18.03
N ARG A 339 -8.65 -18.98 -18.74
CA ARG A 339 -9.98 -18.96 -18.11
C ARG A 339 -10.39 -20.36 -17.66
N ASP A 340 -11.21 -20.42 -16.61
CA ASP A 340 -11.76 -21.69 -16.06
C ASP A 340 -10.68 -22.77 -15.87
N ALA A 341 -9.53 -22.40 -15.31
CA ALA A 341 -8.40 -23.31 -15.11
C ALA A 341 -8.74 -24.49 -14.15
N ASP A 342 -9.77 -24.34 -13.35
CA ASP A 342 -10.30 -25.41 -12.49
C ASP A 342 -10.96 -26.53 -13.28
N LYS A 343 -11.61 -26.21 -14.40
CA LYS A 343 -12.31 -27.15 -15.29
C LYS A 343 -11.39 -27.84 -16.30
N LYS A 344 -10.12 -27.38 -16.41
CA LYS A 344 -9.13 -27.84 -17.39
C LYS A 344 -8.14 -28.82 -16.77
N GLY A 345 -7.78 -29.83 -17.54
CA GLY A 345 -6.64 -30.71 -17.24
C GLY A 345 -5.30 -30.00 -17.55
N VAL A 346 -4.20 -30.57 -17.06
CA VAL A 346 -2.84 -30.00 -17.32
C VAL A 346 -2.53 -29.99 -18.82
N VAL A 347 -3.06 -30.96 -19.60
CA VAL A 347 -2.91 -31.03 -21.07
C VAL A 347 -3.54 -29.81 -21.75
N ASP A 348 -4.77 -29.46 -21.35
CA ASP A 348 -5.51 -28.34 -21.94
C ASP A 348 -4.89 -27.01 -21.53
N ILE A 349 -4.45 -26.89 -20.26
CA ILE A 349 -3.70 -25.72 -19.77
C ILE A 349 -2.41 -25.55 -20.57
N ALA A 350 -1.64 -26.62 -20.84
CA ALA A 350 -0.40 -26.55 -21.59
C ALA A 350 -0.62 -26.10 -23.05
N ARG A 351 -1.68 -26.59 -23.71
CA ARG A 351 -2.04 -26.16 -25.08
C ARG A 351 -2.42 -24.70 -25.13
N GLU A 352 -3.38 -24.28 -24.31
CA GLU A 352 -3.87 -22.90 -24.26
C GLU A 352 -2.75 -21.92 -23.89
N MET A 353 -1.89 -22.28 -22.94
CA MET A 353 -0.73 -21.48 -22.58
C MET A 353 0.24 -21.31 -23.76
N ALA A 354 0.48 -22.37 -24.55
CA ALA A 354 1.33 -22.31 -25.73
C ALA A 354 0.73 -21.39 -26.81
N GLU A 355 -0.58 -21.48 -27.06
CA GLU A 355 -1.32 -20.64 -28.02
C GLU A 355 -1.30 -19.17 -27.60
N LEU A 356 -1.64 -18.87 -26.34
CA LEU A 356 -1.62 -17.52 -25.80
C LEU A 356 -0.20 -16.92 -25.80
N SER A 357 0.82 -17.70 -25.44
CA SER A 357 2.21 -17.27 -25.47
C SER A 357 2.69 -16.97 -26.91
N LYS A 358 2.24 -17.75 -27.89
CA LYS A 358 2.53 -17.50 -29.30
C LYS A 358 1.85 -16.21 -29.78
N ALA A 359 0.55 -16.06 -29.50
CA ALA A 359 -0.21 -14.86 -29.83
C ALA A 359 0.39 -13.60 -29.18
N ALA A 360 0.88 -13.72 -27.93
CA ALA A 360 1.56 -12.65 -27.21
C ALA A 360 2.83 -12.18 -27.98
N ARG A 361 3.71 -13.11 -28.32
CA ARG A 361 4.96 -12.80 -29.06
C ARG A 361 4.70 -12.22 -30.45
N GLU A 362 3.62 -12.65 -31.10
CA GLU A 362 3.20 -12.14 -32.41
C GLU A 362 2.43 -10.80 -32.31
N GLY A 363 2.16 -10.29 -31.11
CA GLY A 363 1.37 -9.07 -30.90
C GLY A 363 -0.10 -9.19 -31.28
N LYS A 364 -0.64 -10.42 -31.30
CA LYS A 364 -2.01 -10.76 -31.72
C LYS A 364 -2.97 -11.05 -30.58
N LEU A 365 -2.54 -10.87 -29.31
CA LEU A 365 -3.42 -11.01 -28.15
C LEU A 365 -4.57 -10.01 -28.22
N LYS A 366 -5.78 -10.51 -28.01
CA LYS A 366 -6.98 -9.69 -27.90
C LYS A 366 -7.11 -9.13 -26.48
N PRO A 367 -7.73 -7.95 -26.28
CA PRO A 367 -7.93 -7.37 -24.96
C PRO A 367 -8.68 -8.29 -23.98
N ASP A 368 -9.67 -9.05 -24.46
CA ASP A 368 -10.43 -10.00 -23.67
C ASP A 368 -9.59 -11.18 -23.14
N GLN A 369 -8.50 -11.52 -23.82
CA GLN A 369 -7.56 -12.56 -23.38
C GLN A 369 -6.59 -12.11 -22.28
N MET A 370 -6.60 -10.83 -21.92
CA MET A 370 -5.78 -10.22 -20.86
C MET A 370 -6.60 -9.68 -19.69
N GLN A 371 -7.89 -10.00 -19.64
CA GLN A 371 -8.81 -9.48 -18.62
C GLN A 371 -9.50 -10.60 -17.82
N GLY A 372 -9.96 -10.25 -16.62
CA GLY A 372 -10.73 -11.16 -15.78
C GLY A 372 -9.88 -12.14 -14.97
N GLY A 373 -8.56 -11.93 -14.88
CA GLY A 373 -7.69 -12.70 -14.01
C GLY A 373 -8.09 -12.62 -12.54
N CYS A 374 -7.89 -13.73 -11.83
CA CYS A 374 -8.12 -13.83 -10.39
C CYS A 374 -6.81 -13.81 -9.62
N PHE A 375 -5.78 -14.37 -10.20
CA PHE A 375 -4.46 -14.56 -9.63
C PHE A 375 -3.44 -14.65 -10.78
N SER A 376 -2.30 -14.01 -10.63
CA SER A 376 -1.24 -13.99 -11.65
C SER A 376 -0.01 -14.79 -11.23
N ILE A 377 0.69 -15.37 -12.20
CA ILE A 377 1.96 -16.07 -11.98
C ILE A 377 3.03 -15.44 -12.88
N SER A 378 4.12 -14.98 -12.27
CA SER A 378 5.30 -14.47 -12.97
C SER A 378 6.42 -15.48 -12.91
N SER A 379 6.89 -16.00 -14.05
CA SER A 379 7.94 -17.01 -14.09
C SER A 379 9.22 -16.47 -14.72
N LEU A 380 10.30 -16.44 -13.95
CA LEU A 380 11.65 -16.12 -14.38
C LEU A 380 12.56 -17.37 -14.48
N GLY A 381 11.97 -18.57 -14.38
CA GLY A 381 12.72 -19.83 -14.33
C GLY A 381 13.65 -20.10 -15.52
N GLY A 382 13.34 -19.53 -16.69
CA GLY A 382 14.19 -19.60 -17.87
C GLY A 382 15.32 -18.57 -17.91
N ILE A 383 15.28 -17.55 -17.05
CA ILE A 383 16.20 -16.40 -17.06
C ILE A 383 17.24 -16.52 -15.96
N GLY A 384 16.77 -16.64 -14.70
CA GLY A 384 17.66 -16.70 -13.52
C GLY A 384 17.02 -16.12 -12.27
N GLY A 385 17.87 -15.82 -11.28
CA GLY A 385 17.44 -15.32 -9.96
C GLY A 385 17.06 -16.44 -9.00
N THR A 386 17.15 -16.15 -7.70
CA THR A 386 16.75 -17.05 -6.62
C THR A 386 15.35 -16.71 -6.11
N HIS A 387 15.12 -15.43 -5.80
CA HIS A 387 13.83 -14.89 -5.35
C HIS A 387 13.67 -13.48 -5.91
N PHE A 388 12.43 -13.00 -5.96
CA PHE A 388 12.10 -11.62 -6.33
C PHE A 388 10.76 -11.22 -5.73
N THR A 389 10.46 -9.93 -5.71
CA THR A 389 9.17 -9.41 -5.26
C THR A 389 8.32 -9.03 -6.46
N PRO A 390 7.40 -9.89 -6.94
CA PRO A 390 6.50 -9.52 -8.03
C PRO A 390 5.50 -8.47 -7.58
N ILE A 391 5.20 -7.52 -8.46
CA ILE A 391 4.19 -6.49 -8.20
C ILE A 391 2.81 -7.06 -8.52
N ILE A 392 1.87 -6.93 -7.57
CA ILE A 392 0.49 -7.42 -7.70
C ILE A 392 -0.20 -6.75 -8.90
N ASN A 393 -0.86 -7.55 -9.71
CA ASN A 393 -1.62 -7.10 -10.86
C ASN A 393 -3.06 -6.74 -10.46
N ALA A 394 -3.26 -5.52 -9.93
CA ALA A 394 -4.59 -5.08 -9.49
C ALA A 394 -5.66 -5.26 -10.59
N PRO A 395 -6.88 -5.71 -10.26
CA PRO A 395 -7.49 -5.80 -8.93
C PRO A 395 -7.27 -7.14 -8.19
N GLU A 396 -6.29 -7.93 -8.59
CA GLU A 396 -5.89 -9.13 -7.85
C GLU A 396 -5.28 -8.75 -6.50
N VAL A 397 -5.35 -9.65 -5.51
CA VAL A 397 -4.81 -9.44 -4.16
C VAL A 397 -3.48 -10.16 -3.93
N ALA A 398 -3.05 -10.99 -4.87
CA ALA A 398 -1.77 -11.70 -4.77
C ALA A 398 -1.23 -12.11 -6.14
N ILE A 399 0.09 -12.35 -6.18
CA ILE A 399 0.83 -12.82 -7.34
C ILE A 399 1.93 -13.78 -6.90
N LEU A 400 2.11 -14.88 -7.63
CA LEU A 400 3.18 -15.84 -7.40
C LEU A 400 4.35 -15.62 -8.35
N GLY A 401 5.54 -15.45 -7.81
CA GLY A 401 6.80 -15.44 -8.53
C GLY A 401 7.45 -16.83 -8.52
N LEU A 402 7.93 -17.29 -9.67
CA LEU A 402 8.69 -18.51 -9.81
C LEU A 402 10.09 -18.16 -10.32
N SER A 403 11.12 -18.52 -9.57
CA SER A 403 12.52 -18.36 -9.99
C SER A 403 13.07 -19.66 -10.61
N ARG A 404 14.34 -19.65 -10.94
CA ARG A 404 15.01 -20.82 -11.54
C ARG A 404 15.14 -21.94 -10.51
N GLY A 405 14.65 -23.13 -10.85
CA GLY A 405 14.88 -24.33 -10.05
C GLY A 405 16.38 -24.69 -9.96
N TYR A 406 16.81 -25.19 -8.82
CA TYR A 406 18.20 -25.57 -8.57
C TYR A 406 18.30 -26.82 -7.71
N GLN A 407 19.46 -27.49 -7.73
CA GLN A 407 19.72 -28.65 -6.89
C GLN A 407 20.10 -28.19 -5.48
N LYS A 408 19.31 -28.61 -4.50
CA LYS A 408 19.51 -28.35 -3.07
C LYS A 408 19.93 -29.65 -2.38
N PRO A 409 21.01 -29.66 -1.58
CA PRO A 409 21.30 -30.80 -0.73
C PRO A 409 20.31 -30.87 0.42
N VAL A 410 19.53 -31.94 0.49
CA VAL A 410 18.53 -32.19 1.53
C VAL A 410 18.93 -33.43 2.32
N TRP A 411 18.89 -33.35 3.64
CA TRP A 411 19.19 -34.48 4.52
C TRP A 411 18.00 -35.47 4.53
N ASP A 412 18.24 -36.73 4.14
CA ASP A 412 17.21 -37.78 4.09
C ASP A 412 17.11 -38.63 5.38
N GLY A 413 17.86 -38.25 6.42
CA GLY A 413 18.01 -39.01 7.65
C GLY A 413 19.29 -39.81 7.73
N LYS A 414 20.04 -39.97 6.61
CA LYS A 414 21.30 -40.75 6.52
C LYS A 414 22.40 -39.99 5.78
N GLN A 415 22.06 -39.32 4.71
CA GLN A 415 23.02 -38.60 3.84
C GLN A 415 22.36 -37.39 3.21
N PHE A 416 23.16 -36.49 2.63
CA PHE A 416 22.62 -35.41 1.78
C PHE A 416 22.34 -35.96 0.39
N VAL A 417 21.10 -35.78 -0.05
CA VAL A 417 20.64 -36.14 -1.39
C VAL A 417 20.30 -34.86 -2.18
N PRO A 418 20.63 -34.80 -3.48
CA PRO A 418 20.22 -33.65 -4.30
C PRO A 418 18.72 -33.70 -4.59
N ARG A 419 18.01 -32.62 -4.28
CA ARG A 419 16.60 -32.45 -4.59
C ARG A 419 16.42 -31.21 -5.47
N LEU A 420 15.67 -31.35 -6.57
CA LEU A 420 15.36 -30.21 -7.42
C LEU A 420 14.33 -29.32 -6.73
N THR A 421 14.74 -28.12 -6.39
CA THR A 421 13.96 -27.17 -5.61
C THR A 421 13.52 -26.00 -6.48
N LEU A 422 12.23 -25.66 -6.44
CA LEU A 422 11.63 -24.51 -7.10
C LEU A 422 11.39 -23.39 -6.07
N PRO A 423 12.06 -22.24 -6.20
CA PRO A 423 11.78 -21.10 -5.34
C PRO A 423 10.41 -20.46 -5.69
N LEU A 424 9.65 -20.18 -4.64
CA LEU A 424 8.34 -19.55 -4.68
C LEU A 424 8.41 -18.19 -3.99
N SER A 425 7.97 -17.13 -4.66
CA SER A 425 7.88 -15.77 -4.10
C SER A 425 6.44 -15.29 -4.20
N LEU A 426 5.70 -15.34 -3.11
CA LEU A 426 4.30 -14.94 -3.03
C LEU A 426 4.19 -13.50 -2.52
N SER A 427 3.84 -12.54 -3.39
CA SER A 427 3.48 -11.19 -2.97
C SER A 427 1.98 -11.07 -2.81
N TYR A 428 1.54 -10.40 -1.75
CA TYR A 428 0.13 -10.25 -1.40
C TYR A 428 -0.17 -8.86 -0.82
N ASP A 429 -1.44 -8.46 -0.96
CA ASP A 429 -1.98 -7.22 -0.38
C ASP A 429 -2.25 -7.43 1.12
N HIS A 430 -1.42 -6.79 1.96
CA HIS A 430 -1.51 -6.97 3.41
C HIS A 430 -2.75 -6.33 4.04
N ARG A 431 -3.57 -5.63 3.27
CA ARG A 431 -4.91 -5.18 3.71
C ARG A 431 -5.94 -6.32 3.70
N VAL A 432 -5.66 -7.39 2.95
CA VAL A 432 -6.57 -8.51 2.71
C VAL A 432 -6.05 -9.82 3.29
N ILE A 433 -4.74 -10.07 3.16
CA ILE A 433 -4.08 -11.32 3.51
C ILE A 433 -3.05 -11.05 4.59
N ASP A 434 -3.07 -11.81 5.68
CA ASP A 434 -2.05 -11.74 6.72
C ASP A 434 -0.87 -12.68 6.44
N GLY A 435 0.23 -12.47 7.18
CA GLY A 435 1.45 -13.25 7.02
C GLY A 435 1.28 -14.74 7.34
N ALA A 436 0.40 -15.09 8.28
CA ALA A 436 0.15 -16.47 8.65
C ALA A 436 -0.65 -17.22 7.57
N GLU A 437 -1.63 -16.53 6.96
CA GLU A 437 -2.39 -17.09 5.84
C GLU A 437 -1.51 -17.27 4.61
N ALA A 438 -0.65 -16.28 4.30
CA ALA A 438 0.32 -16.36 3.21
C ALA A 438 1.31 -17.52 3.39
N ALA A 439 1.84 -17.71 4.60
CA ALA A 439 2.74 -18.82 4.90
C ALA A 439 2.01 -20.18 4.75
N ARG A 440 0.77 -20.29 5.22
CA ARG A 440 -0.04 -21.51 5.04
C ARG A 440 -0.35 -21.80 3.57
N PHE A 441 -0.61 -20.76 2.77
CA PHE A 441 -0.81 -20.90 1.33
C PHE A 441 0.45 -21.42 0.63
N ASN A 442 1.62 -20.81 0.89
CA ASN A 442 2.90 -21.23 0.30
C ASN A 442 3.26 -22.67 0.73
N ALA A 443 3.15 -23.00 2.01
CA ALA A 443 3.44 -24.34 2.51
C ALA A 443 2.50 -25.41 1.89
N TYR A 444 1.21 -25.08 1.71
CA TYR A 444 0.28 -25.97 1.02
C TYR A 444 0.66 -26.13 -0.46
N LEU A 445 0.97 -25.05 -1.15
CA LEU A 445 1.38 -25.08 -2.56
C LEU A 445 2.67 -25.91 -2.72
N ALA A 446 3.67 -25.69 -1.87
CA ALA A 446 4.90 -26.46 -1.86
C ALA A 446 4.63 -27.97 -1.64
N ALA A 447 3.75 -28.33 -0.71
CA ALA A 447 3.35 -29.72 -0.48
C ALA A 447 2.61 -30.35 -1.66
N VAL A 448 1.77 -29.58 -2.39
CA VAL A 448 1.08 -30.04 -3.61
C VAL A 448 2.07 -30.24 -4.75
N LEU A 449 3.07 -29.35 -4.88
CA LEU A 449 4.11 -29.50 -5.92
C LEU A 449 5.07 -30.64 -5.64
N ALA A 450 5.35 -30.93 -4.35
CA ALA A 450 6.15 -32.09 -3.95
C ALA A 450 5.45 -33.44 -4.19
N ASP A 451 4.15 -33.48 -4.04
CA ASP A 451 3.32 -34.64 -4.41
C ASP A 451 2.09 -34.19 -5.20
N PHE A 452 2.25 -34.14 -6.53
CA PHE A 452 1.24 -33.59 -7.42
C PHE A 452 -0.10 -34.36 -7.42
N ARG A 453 -0.14 -35.60 -6.92
CA ARG A 453 -1.38 -36.37 -6.75
C ARG A 453 -2.37 -35.66 -5.83
N ARG A 454 -1.91 -34.81 -4.94
CA ARG A 454 -2.74 -33.99 -4.03
C ARG A 454 -3.65 -32.99 -4.76
N VAL A 455 -3.38 -32.70 -6.04
CA VAL A 455 -4.28 -31.87 -6.87
C VAL A 455 -5.64 -32.53 -7.06
N LEU A 456 -5.73 -33.83 -6.89
CA LEU A 456 -6.97 -34.61 -7.05
C LEU A 456 -7.84 -34.66 -5.76
N LEU A 457 -7.29 -34.20 -4.64
CA LEU A 457 -7.94 -34.17 -3.34
C LEU A 457 -8.54 -32.80 -3.06
#